data_6516c17d920d15c8810d93cbdbcf3970
#
_entry.id   6516c17d920d15c8810d93cbdbcf3970
#
_cell.length_a   1.000
_cell.length_b   1.000
_cell.length_c   1.000
_cell.angle_alpha   90.00
_cell.angle_beta   90.00
_cell.angle_gamma   90.00
#
_symmetry.space_group_name_H-M   'P 1'
#
loop_
_entity.id
_entity.type
_entity.pdbx_description
1 polymer ?
#
loop_
_entity_poly.entity_id
_entity_poly.type
_entity_poly.pdbx_seq_one_letter_code
_entity_poly.pdbx_strand_id
1 'polypeptide(L)'
;MSNKEKFEGMKRGLVENNERKYGAEARDRWGNAAAEDANRKMLKLSKAQFDRFQSLEREISSALEAAVQAAADPAGEEGRRMYELHREWLGFTWIFYTPEAHCGLTEMYVADERFTAYYDGNVAGCATWLRDAIVAHTK
;
A
#
# COMPACT_ATOMS: atom_id res chain seq x y z
N MET A 1 29.52 -9.74 1.16
CA MET A 1 28.51 -8.76 1.55
C MET A 1 27.78 -9.25 2.79
N SER A 2 27.68 -8.44 3.82
CA SER A 2 27.00 -8.81 5.08
C SER A 2 25.48 -8.82 4.89
N ASN A 3 24.79 -9.47 5.83
CA ASN A 3 23.31 -9.48 5.81
C ASN A 3 22.76 -8.05 5.96
N LYS A 4 23.42 -7.23 6.78
CA LYS A 4 23.04 -5.82 6.97
C LYS A 4 23.15 -5.05 5.64
N GLU A 5 24.24 -5.24 4.92
CA GLU A 5 24.48 -4.57 3.64
C GLU A 5 23.44 -5.00 2.60
N LYS A 6 23.09 -6.29 2.56
CA LYS A 6 22.06 -6.81 1.68
C LYS A 6 20.71 -6.20 2.00
N PHE A 7 20.36 -6.11 3.27
CA PHE A 7 19.10 -5.53 3.74
C PHE A 7 19.01 -4.05 3.36
N GLU A 8 20.07 -3.29 3.64
CA GLU A 8 20.11 -1.86 3.28
C GLU A 8 20.02 -1.67 1.76
N GLY A 9 20.66 -2.55 1.00
CA GLY A 9 20.59 -2.53 -0.45
C GLY A 9 19.19 -2.81 -0.97
N MET A 10 18.46 -3.74 -0.34
CA MET A 10 17.07 -4.05 -0.70
C MET A 10 16.17 -2.84 -0.49
N LYS A 11 16.29 -2.18 0.67
CA LYS A 11 15.49 -0.98 0.97
C LYS A 11 15.78 0.14 -0.03
N ARG A 12 17.05 0.41 -0.31
CA ARG A 12 17.44 1.45 -1.28
C ARG A 12 16.91 1.12 -2.67
N GLY A 13 17.01 -0.15 -3.06
CA GLY A 13 16.50 -0.61 -4.36
C GLY A 13 15.02 -0.38 -4.51
N LEU A 14 14.23 -0.65 -3.47
CA LEU A 14 12.80 -0.41 -3.46
C LEU A 14 12.47 1.08 -3.61
N VAL A 15 13.17 1.94 -2.85
CA VAL A 15 12.98 3.38 -2.91
C VAL A 15 13.34 3.91 -4.29
N GLU A 16 14.48 3.52 -4.84
CA GLU A 16 14.92 3.97 -6.16
C GLU A 16 13.98 3.52 -7.27
N ASN A 17 13.52 2.28 -7.21
CA ASN A 17 12.59 1.74 -8.19
C ASN A 17 11.26 2.50 -8.16
N ASN A 18 10.75 2.76 -6.95
CA ASN A 18 9.51 3.50 -6.77
C ASN A 18 9.63 4.94 -7.25
N GLU A 19 10.76 5.61 -6.96
CA GLU A 19 11.04 6.96 -7.45
C GLU A 19 11.08 6.98 -8.98
N ARG A 20 11.71 6.00 -9.60
CA ARG A 20 11.80 5.93 -11.05
C ARG A 20 10.43 5.76 -11.70
N LYS A 21 9.56 4.94 -11.10
CA LYS A 21 8.25 4.65 -11.66
C LYS A 21 7.21 5.72 -11.35
N TYR A 22 7.21 6.25 -10.13
CA TYR A 22 6.11 7.08 -9.62
C TYR A 22 6.57 8.37 -8.94
N GLY A 23 7.87 8.58 -8.78
CA GLY A 23 8.40 9.70 -8.00
C GLY A 23 7.91 11.06 -8.46
N ALA A 24 7.95 11.31 -9.77
CA ALA A 24 7.52 12.59 -10.32
C ALA A 24 6.04 12.85 -10.04
N GLU A 25 5.20 11.84 -10.21
CA GLU A 25 3.76 11.96 -9.94
C GLU A 25 3.47 12.13 -8.46
N ALA A 26 4.17 11.38 -7.61
CA ALA A 26 4.00 11.48 -6.15
C ALA A 26 4.37 12.88 -5.67
N ARG A 27 5.46 13.44 -6.18
CA ARG A 27 5.90 14.79 -5.83
C ARG A 27 4.92 15.85 -6.32
N ASP A 28 4.34 15.64 -7.49
CA ASP A 28 3.34 16.55 -8.05
C ASP A 28 2.04 16.53 -7.22
N ARG A 29 1.59 15.33 -6.82
CA ARG A 29 0.33 15.19 -6.06
C ARG A 29 0.44 15.55 -4.59
N TRP A 30 1.53 15.17 -3.93
CA TRP A 30 1.66 15.27 -2.46
C TRP A 30 2.82 16.14 -2.01
N GLY A 31 3.61 16.65 -2.93
CA GLY A 31 4.75 17.53 -2.66
C GLY A 31 6.04 16.76 -2.43
N ASN A 32 7.15 17.45 -2.64
CA ASN A 32 8.50 16.87 -2.48
C ASN A 32 8.76 16.42 -1.03
N ALA A 33 8.32 17.21 -0.06
CA ALA A 33 8.55 16.89 1.35
C ALA A 33 7.90 15.57 1.75
N ALA A 34 6.65 15.33 1.32
CA ALA A 34 5.94 14.09 1.63
C ALA A 34 6.64 12.88 0.99
N ALA A 35 7.07 12.99 -0.26
CA ALA A 35 7.76 11.91 -0.96
C ALA A 35 9.10 11.60 -0.30
N GLU A 36 9.86 12.62 0.08
CA GLU A 36 11.14 12.44 0.75
C GLU A 36 10.99 11.85 2.15
N ASP A 37 9.96 12.27 2.88
CA ASP A 37 9.66 11.74 4.21
C ASP A 37 9.30 10.26 4.14
N ALA A 38 8.49 9.86 3.16
CA ALA A 38 8.13 8.47 2.95
C ALA A 38 9.38 7.62 2.63
N ASN A 39 10.24 8.11 1.75
CA ASN A 39 11.48 7.44 1.39
C ASN A 39 12.40 7.29 2.60
N ARG A 40 12.55 8.36 3.38
CA ARG A 40 13.38 8.35 4.60
C ARG A 40 12.85 7.34 5.62
N LYS A 41 11.54 7.32 5.82
CA LYS A 41 10.91 6.41 6.77
C LYS A 41 11.14 4.96 6.35
N MET A 42 11.00 4.65 5.06
CA MET A 42 11.29 3.33 4.52
C MET A 42 12.75 2.93 4.79
N LEU A 43 13.70 3.82 4.54
CA LEU A 43 15.12 3.54 4.73
C LEU A 43 15.50 3.33 6.20
N LYS A 44 14.70 3.84 7.13
CA LYS A 44 14.95 3.69 8.58
C LYS A 44 14.30 2.45 9.19
N LEU A 45 13.52 1.69 8.44
CA LEU A 45 12.88 0.49 8.98
C LEU A 45 13.93 -0.52 9.47
N SER A 46 13.67 -1.11 10.63
CA SER A 46 14.46 -2.25 11.11
C SER A 46 14.16 -3.48 10.25
N LYS A 47 15.00 -4.52 10.40
CA LYS A 47 14.77 -5.78 9.68
C LYS A 47 13.41 -6.37 10.01
N ALA A 48 13.01 -6.36 11.29
CA ALA A 48 11.72 -6.88 11.73
C ALA A 48 10.56 -6.06 11.14
N GLN A 49 10.68 -4.73 11.12
CA GLN A 49 9.67 -3.85 10.53
C GLN A 49 9.56 -4.07 9.03
N PHE A 50 10.68 -4.19 8.35
CA PHE A 50 10.71 -4.41 6.90
C PHE A 50 10.08 -5.76 6.55
N ASP A 51 10.39 -6.81 7.31
CA ASP A 51 9.79 -8.13 7.12
C ASP A 51 8.28 -8.09 7.32
N ARG A 52 7.80 -7.34 8.32
CA ARG A 52 6.36 -7.14 8.54
C ARG A 52 5.73 -6.39 7.37
N PHE A 53 6.39 -5.35 6.87
CA PHE A 53 5.93 -4.58 5.71
C PHE A 53 5.72 -5.50 4.49
N GLN A 54 6.69 -6.34 4.19
CA GLN A 54 6.58 -7.28 3.07
C GLN A 54 5.51 -8.35 3.31
N SER A 55 5.40 -8.83 4.55
CA SER A 55 4.38 -9.81 4.92
C SER A 55 2.98 -9.23 4.76
N LEU A 56 2.79 -7.95 5.12
CA LEU A 56 1.51 -7.27 4.93
C LEU A 56 1.12 -7.16 3.46
N GLU A 57 2.08 -6.91 2.58
CA GLU A 57 1.80 -6.87 1.14
C GLU A 57 1.22 -8.21 0.65
N ARG A 58 1.81 -9.31 1.10
CA ARG A 58 1.32 -10.65 0.75
C ARG A 58 -0.05 -10.94 1.36
N GLU A 59 -0.24 -10.58 2.64
CA GLU A 59 -1.53 -10.77 3.31
C GLU A 59 -2.64 -9.97 2.65
N ILE A 60 -2.35 -8.72 2.28
CA ILE A 60 -3.32 -7.85 1.59
C ILE A 60 -3.73 -8.47 0.26
N SER A 61 -2.76 -8.89 -0.55
CA SER A 61 -3.04 -9.50 -1.85
C SER A 61 -3.87 -10.78 -1.71
N SER A 62 -3.49 -11.66 -0.80
CA SER A 62 -4.21 -12.92 -0.58
C SER A 62 -5.62 -12.69 -0.07
N ALA A 63 -5.79 -11.77 0.88
CA ALA A 63 -7.10 -11.45 1.44
C ALA A 63 -8.02 -10.79 0.42
N LEU A 64 -7.49 -9.91 -0.44
CA LEU A 64 -8.27 -9.29 -1.52
C LEU A 64 -8.78 -10.34 -2.50
N GLU A 65 -7.90 -11.20 -2.96
CA GLU A 65 -8.28 -12.24 -3.92
C GLU A 65 -9.33 -13.18 -3.34
N ALA A 66 -9.16 -13.60 -2.10
CA ALA A 66 -10.11 -14.47 -1.41
C ALA A 66 -11.46 -13.78 -1.23
N ALA A 67 -11.47 -12.52 -0.83
CA ALA A 67 -12.70 -11.77 -0.62
C ALA A 67 -13.49 -11.58 -1.92
N VAL A 68 -12.81 -11.23 -3.00
CA VAL A 68 -13.46 -11.05 -4.30
C VAL A 68 -14.01 -12.37 -4.81
N GLN A 69 -13.25 -13.46 -4.70
CA GLN A 69 -13.69 -14.78 -5.14
C GLN A 69 -14.87 -15.30 -4.34
N ALA A 70 -14.93 -14.96 -3.05
CA ALA A 70 -16.04 -15.33 -2.17
C ALA A 70 -17.23 -14.37 -2.28
N ALA A 71 -17.12 -13.31 -3.06
CA ALA A 71 -18.12 -12.24 -3.17
C ALA A 71 -18.46 -11.65 -1.81
N ALA A 72 -17.43 -11.45 -0.96
CA ALA A 72 -17.61 -10.90 0.38
C ALA A 72 -18.05 -9.44 0.31
N ASP A 73 -18.81 -9.02 1.32
CA ASP A 73 -19.26 -7.65 1.43
C ASP A 73 -18.12 -6.75 1.91
N PRO A 74 -17.70 -5.75 1.13
CA PRO A 74 -16.64 -4.83 1.56
C PRO A 74 -16.96 -4.08 2.86
N ALA A 75 -18.24 -3.89 3.17
CA ALA A 75 -18.66 -3.25 4.42
C ALA A 75 -18.70 -4.21 5.61
N GLY A 76 -18.48 -5.50 5.39
CA GLY A 76 -18.51 -6.53 6.42
C GLY A 76 -17.16 -6.76 7.09
N GLU A 77 -17.02 -7.93 7.73
CA GLU A 77 -15.82 -8.29 8.50
C GLU A 77 -14.56 -8.35 7.64
N GLU A 78 -14.65 -8.94 6.46
CA GLU A 78 -13.51 -9.06 5.55
C GLU A 78 -13.02 -7.66 5.13
N GLY A 79 -13.94 -6.73 4.89
CA GLY A 79 -13.61 -5.36 4.57
C GLY A 79 -12.96 -4.63 5.72
N ARG A 80 -13.44 -4.88 6.95
CA ARG A 80 -12.83 -4.29 8.15
C ARG A 80 -11.41 -4.78 8.36
N ARG A 81 -11.20 -6.08 8.19
CA ARG A 81 -9.86 -6.65 8.27
C ARG A 81 -8.93 -6.04 7.22
N MET A 82 -9.43 -5.87 6.00
CA MET A 82 -8.66 -5.25 4.92
C MET A 82 -8.30 -3.81 5.26
N TYR A 83 -9.23 -3.06 5.82
CA TYR A 83 -8.97 -1.70 6.28
C TYR A 83 -7.83 -1.68 7.29
N GLU A 84 -7.86 -2.57 8.29
CA GLU A 84 -6.83 -2.65 9.32
C GLU A 84 -5.47 -3.02 8.73
N LEU A 85 -5.41 -4.01 7.85
CA LEU A 85 -4.17 -4.44 7.19
C LEU A 85 -3.57 -3.33 6.33
N HIS A 86 -4.40 -2.68 5.54
CA HIS A 86 -3.96 -1.63 4.63
C HIS A 86 -3.49 -0.40 5.41
N ARG A 87 -4.20 -0.04 6.48
CA ARG A 87 -3.79 1.05 7.35
C ARG A 87 -2.45 0.78 8.02
N GLU A 88 -2.24 -0.43 8.51
CA GLU A 88 -0.95 -0.83 9.09
C GLU A 88 0.16 -0.69 8.04
N TRP A 89 -0.08 -1.16 6.84
CA TRP A 89 0.88 -1.08 5.73
C TRP A 89 1.25 0.37 5.41
N LEU A 90 0.27 1.26 5.34
CA LEU A 90 0.51 2.69 5.10
C LEU A 90 1.35 3.31 6.21
N GLY A 91 1.19 2.86 7.44
CA GLY A 91 1.92 3.36 8.61
C GLY A 91 3.43 3.19 8.51
N PHE A 92 3.92 2.31 7.65
CA PHE A 92 5.37 2.14 7.45
C PHE A 92 6.00 3.26 6.65
N THR A 93 5.23 3.99 5.84
CA THR A 93 5.76 5.06 4.99
C THR A 93 5.07 6.41 5.19
N TRP A 94 3.81 6.43 5.61
CA TRP A 94 3.10 7.68 5.84
C TRP A 94 3.51 8.31 7.18
N ILE A 95 3.75 9.64 7.16
CA ILE A 95 4.04 10.41 8.37
C ILE A 95 2.75 10.72 9.11
N PHE A 96 1.74 11.14 8.38
CA PHE A 96 0.40 11.43 8.91
C PHE A 96 -0.62 10.54 8.21
N TYR A 97 -1.51 10.00 9.00
CA TYR A 97 -2.66 9.25 8.48
C TYR A 97 -3.93 10.08 8.68
N THR A 98 -4.73 10.20 7.63
CA THR A 98 -6.11 10.68 7.74
C THR A 98 -7.02 9.75 6.96
N PRO A 99 -8.28 9.56 7.41
CA PRO A 99 -9.24 8.75 6.67
C PRO A 99 -9.46 9.28 5.25
N GLU A 100 -9.47 10.60 5.09
CA GLU A 100 -9.66 11.26 3.80
C GLU A 100 -8.52 10.93 2.82
N ALA A 101 -7.29 10.96 3.32
CA ALA A 101 -6.12 10.61 2.50
C ALA A 101 -6.15 9.13 2.12
N HIS A 102 -6.59 8.28 3.04
CA HIS A 102 -6.70 6.84 2.78
C HIS A 102 -7.73 6.56 1.69
N CYS A 103 -8.91 7.18 1.78
CA CYS A 103 -9.92 7.08 0.73
C CYS A 103 -9.42 7.62 -0.61
N GLY A 104 -8.75 8.77 -0.59
CA GLY A 104 -8.19 9.37 -1.79
C GLY A 104 -7.19 8.48 -2.49
N LEU A 105 -6.36 7.79 -1.73
CA LEU A 105 -5.39 6.84 -2.28
C LEU A 105 -6.11 5.69 -3.00
N THR A 106 -7.13 5.09 -2.38
CA THR A 106 -7.84 3.97 -2.99
C THR A 106 -8.72 4.40 -4.17
N GLU A 107 -9.23 5.63 -4.16
CA GLU A 107 -9.90 6.20 -5.34
C GLU A 107 -8.92 6.29 -6.52
N MET A 108 -7.68 6.67 -6.25
CA MET A 108 -6.63 6.70 -7.26
C MET A 108 -6.34 5.29 -7.80
N TYR A 109 -6.36 4.27 -6.96
CA TYR A 109 -6.13 2.88 -7.38
C TYR A 109 -7.17 2.44 -8.43
N VAL A 110 -8.40 2.91 -8.31
CA VAL A 110 -9.46 2.59 -9.27
C VAL A 110 -9.37 3.47 -10.52
N ALA A 111 -8.95 4.71 -10.37
CA ALA A 111 -8.89 5.68 -11.47
C ALA A 111 -7.65 5.52 -12.36
N ASP A 112 -6.54 5.04 -11.79
CA ASP A 112 -5.27 4.90 -12.51
C ASP A 112 -5.10 3.45 -12.98
N GLU A 113 -5.04 3.25 -14.28
CA GLU A 113 -4.95 1.91 -14.90
C GLU A 113 -3.77 1.08 -14.39
N ARG A 114 -2.65 1.72 -14.06
CA ARG A 114 -1.46 1.01 -13.56
C ARG A 114 -1.72 0.37 -12.22
N PHE A 115 -2.42 1.07 -11.32
CA PHE A 115 -2.76 0.54 -10.00
C PHE A 115 -3.88 -0.48 -10.09
N THR A 116 -4.88 -0.24 -10.93
CA THR A 116 -5.93 -1.21 -11.18
C THR A 116 -5.32 -2.52 -11.70
N ALA A 117 -4.42 -2.45 -12.66
CA ALA A 117 -3.74 -3.63 -13.20
C ALA A 117 -2.93 -4.37 -12.14
N TYR A 118 -2.28 -3.64 -11.24
CA TYR A 118 -1.51 -4.25 -10.16
C TYR A 118 -2.41 -5.08 -9.24
N TYR A 119 -3.52 -4.49 -8.76
CA TYR A 119 -4.41 -5.19 -7.83
C TYR A 119 -5.26 -6.26 -8.51
N ASP A 120 -5.66 -6.04 -9.75
CA ASP A 120 -6.52 -6.96 -10.51
C ASP A 120 -5.73 -8.03 -11.29
N GLY A 121 -4.41 -8.04 -11.17
CA GLY A 121 -3.54 -8.88 -12.00
C GLY A 121 -3.86 -10.37 -11.98
N ASN A 122 -4.27 -10.92 -10.84
CA ASN A 122 -4.64 -12.32 -10.72
C ASN A 122 -6.15 -12.51 -10.65
N VAL A 123 -6.86 -11.61 -9.94
CA VAL A 123 -8.30 -11.68 -9.77
C VAL A 123 -8.89 -10.30 -10.05
N ALA A 124 -9.71 -10.20 -11.06
CA ALA A 124 -10.36 -8.95 -11.45
C ALA A 124 -11.31 -8.47 -10.33
N GLY A 125 -11.35 -7.15 -10.10
CA GLY A 125 -12.22 -6.54 -9.12
C GLY A 125 -11.55 -6.22 -7.79
N CYS A 126 -10.28 -6.60 -7.60
CA CYS A 126 -9.57 -6.36 -6.33
C CYS A 126 -9.41 -4.88 -6.01
N ALA A 127 -9.07 -4.05 -6.98
CA ALA A 127 -8.88 -2.61 -6.75
C ALA A 127 -10.19 -1.96 -6.28
N THR A 128 -11.31 -2.26 -6.93
CA THR A 128 -12.62 -1.74 -6.58
C THR A 128 -13.07 -2.24 -5.20
N TRP A 129 -12.87 -3.52 -4.94
CA TRP A 129 -13.23 -4.10 -3.64
C TRP A 129 -12.45 -3.44 -2.51
N LEU A 130 -11.14 -3.23 -2.73
CA LEU A 130 -10.29 -2.54 -1.76
C LEU A 130 -10.80 -1.12 -1.49
N ARG A 131 -11.05 -0.34 -2.54
CA ARG A 131 -11.60 1.01 -2.41
C ARG A 131 -12.90 0.99 -1.60
N ASP A 132 -13.82 0.09 -1.94
CA ASP A 132 -15.11 0.00 -1.27
C ASP A 132 -14.96 -0.35 0.21
N ALA A 133 -14.04 -1.25 0.54
CA ALA A 133 -13.76 -1.62 1.93
C ALA A 133 -13.22 -0.43 2.74
N ILE A 134 -12.27 0.31 2.16
CA ILE A 134 -11.68 1.47 2.84
C ILE A 134 -12.73 2.56 3.05
N VAL A 135 -13.51 2.88 2.03
CA VAL A 135 -14.57 3.89 2.14
C VAL A 135 -15.59 3.49 3.21
N ALA A 136 -15.98 2.23 3.24
CA ALA A 136 -16.98 1.75 4.20
C ALA A 136 -16.50 1.85 5.66
N HIS A 137 -15.21 1.63 5.91
CA HIS A 137 -14.67 1.55 7.27
C HIS A 137 -13.95 2.81 7.75
N THR A 138 -13.89 3.86 6.93
CA THR A 138 -13.32 5.16 7.31
C THR A 138 -14.39 6.18 7.71
N LYS A 139 -15.65 5.81 7.61
CA LYS A 139 -16.77 6.69 7.99
C LYS A 139 -16.93 6.76 9.49
#